data_3cff48c248b7738e391ade8e5fa43197
#
_entry.id   3cff48c248b7738e391ade8e5fa43197
#
_cell.length_a   1.000
_cell.length_b   1.000
_cell.length_c   1.000
_cell.angle_alpha   90.00
_cell.angle_beta   90.00
_cell.angle_gamma   90.00
#
_symmetry.space_group_name_H-M   'P 1'
#
loop_
_entity.id
_entity.type
_entity.pdbx_description
1 polymer ?
#
loop_
_entity_poly.entity_id
_entity_poly.type
_entity_poly.pdbx_seq_one_letter_code
_entity_poly.pdbx_strand_id
1 'polypeptide(L)'
;MTRRIPREEAIFVGNSAGSAIAGLLQMKDRFKATDVVVVIFHDHGTRYLGKMYNEDWMRDRGFIAPKPLTTALDLIAGHAQLPLLSVKPTDTCEHVIGLMQKYSVSQLPVKDDSNQFVGAVEDAQLYAELLKNRELMEKPVADIMGKAYPIVSHMATIEEVSTKINQSNAAVLMMDMGGNWHIITKQDVIQAISKGNLS
;
A
#
# COMPACT_ATOMS: atom_id res chain seq x y z
N MET A 1 -25.26 8.04 -15.05
CA MET A 1 -25.47 9.28 -15.81
C MET A 1 -25.30 10.53 -14.92
N THR A 2 -25.96 10.67 -13.78
CA THR A 2 -25.92 11.86 -12.89
C THR A 2 -24.49 12.40 -12.64
N ARG A 3 -23.50 11.51 -12.38
CA ARG A 3 -22.10 11.88 -12.15
C ARG A 3 -21.33 12.28 -13.42
N ARG A 4 -21.83 11.92 -14.60
CA ARG A 4 -21.22 12.28 -15.89
C ARG A 4 -21.53 13.73 -16.27
N ILE A 5 -22.77 14.17 -16.06
CA ILE A 5 -23.22 15.51 -16.44
C ILE A 5 -22.30 16.62 -15.88
N PRO A 6 -21.97 16.64 -14.56
CA PRO A 6 -21.04 17.65 -14.03
C PRO A 6 -19.62 17.56 -14.59
N ARG A 7 -19.16 16.36 -14.95
CA ARG A 7 -17.80 16.15 -15.47
C ARG A 7 -17.68 16.54 -16.95
N GLU A 8 -18.73 16.29 -17.72
CA GLU A 8 -18.72 16.45 -19.19
C GLU A 8 -19.27 17.83 -19.59
N GLU A 9 -20.27 18.35 -18.85
CA GLU A 9 -21.02 19.56 -19.21
C GLU A 9 -20.91 20.69 -18.17
N ALA A 10 -20.17 20.47 -17.07
CA ALA A 10 -20.01 21.43 -15.96
C ALA A 10 -21.34 21.86 -15.28
N ILE A 11 -22.43 21.06 -15.41
CA ILE A 11 -23.74 21.34 -14.82
C ILE A 11 -23.93 20.43 -13.61
N PHE A 12 -23.95 21.01 -12.39
CA PHE A 12 -24.05 20.25 -11.15
C PHE A 12 -25.51 19.95 -10.80
N VAL A 13 -25.97 18.74 -11.13
CA VAL A 13 -27.38 18.32 -11.14
C VAL A 13 -27.74 17.32 -10.05
N GLY A 14 -29.01 17.26 -9.67
CA GLY A 14 -29.55 16.22 -8.80
C GLY A 14 -29.76 14.88 -9.50
N ASN A 15 -30.23 13.88 -8.73
CA ASN A 15 -30.36 12.50 -9.20
C ASN A 15 -31.31 12.34 -10.39
N SER A 16 -32.46 12.97 -10.33
CA SER A 16 -33.51 12.89 -11.36
C SER A 16 -33.04 13.42 -12.73
N ALA A 17 -32.15 14.40 -12.76
CA ALA A 17 -31.55 14.91 -13.99
C ALA A 17 -30.75 13.80 -14.71
N GLY A 18 -30.03 12.98 -13.97
CA GLY A 18 -29.32 11.82 -14.54
C GLY A 18 -30.25 10.81 -15.19
N SER A 19 -31.41 10.55 -14.57
CA SER A 19 -32.46 9.67 -15.12
C SER A 19 -33.09 10.29 -16.38
N ALA A 20 -33.36 11.60 -16.37
CA ALA A 20 -33.92 12.30 -17.52
C ALA A 20 -32.98 12.24 -18.74
N ILE A 21 -31.68 12.51 -18.57
CA ILE A 21 -30.69 12.40 -19.64
C ILE A 21 -30.50 10.94 -20.08
N ALA A 22 -30.51 9.97 -19.15
CA ALA A 22 -30.41 8.56 -19.51
C ALA A 22 -31.59 8.11 -20.40
N GLY A 23 -32.81 8.52 -20.04
CA GLY A 23 -34.02 8.27 -20.84
C GLY A 23 -33.94 8.95 -22.21
N LEU A 24 -33.49 10.20 -22.27
CA LEU A 24 -33.32 10.92 -23.54
C LEU A 24 -32.32 10.19 -24.46
N LEU A 25 -31.19 9.75 -23.94
CA LEU A 25 -30.18 9.02 -24.72
C LEU A 25 -30.69 7.69 -25.25
N GLN A 26 -31.60 6.99 -24.52
CA GLN A 26 -32.24 5.78 -25.02
C GLN A 26 -33.19 6.06 -26.19
N MET A 27 -33.70 7.28 -26.29
CA MET A 27 -34.62 7.70 -27.33
C MET A 27 -33.95 8.48 -28.47
N LYS A 28 -32.61 8.61 -28.47
CA LYS A 28 -31.85 9.47 -29.39
C LYS A 28 -32.20 9.27 -30.88
N ASP A 29 -32.45 8.02 -31.26
CA ASP A 29 -32.75 7.66 -32.66
C ASP A 29 -34.16 8.11 -33.14
N ARG A 30 -34.99 8.62 -32.19
CA ARG A 30 -36.33 9.19 -32.50
C ARG A 30 -36.25 10.67 -32.90
N PHE A 31 -35.11 11.32 -32.66
CA PHE A 31 -34.93 12.75 -32.92
C PHE A 31 -34.15 13.00 -34.23
N LYS A 32 -34.50 14.05 -34.92
CA LYS A 32 -33.80 14.54 -36.10
C LYS A 32 -32.82 15.65 -35.69
N ALA A 33 -31.82 15.91 -36.50
CA ALA A 33 -30.85 16.99 -36.28
C ALA A 33 -31.46 18.39 -36.17
N THR A 34 -32.69 18.56 -36.72
CA THR A 34 -33.46 19.80 -36.66
C THR A 34 -34.34 19.96 -35.43
N ASP A 35 -34.46 18.91 -34.61
CA ASP A 35 -35.33 18.93 -33.45
C ASP A 35 -34.67 19.68 -32.29
N VAL A 36 -35.46 20.45 -31.56
CA VAL A 36 -35.05 21.10 -30.32
C VAL A 36 -35.59 20.27 -29.14
N VAL A 37 -34.70 19.73 -28.36
CA VAL A 37 -35.06 18.87 -27.21
C VAL A 37 -34.75 19.61 -25.91
N VAL A 38 -35.78 19.82 -25.09
CA VAL A 38 -35.65 20.50 -23.80
C VAL A 38 -35.75 19.46 -22.67
N VAL A 39 -34.77 19.49 -21.76
CA VAL A 39 -34.73 18.61 -20.57
C VAL A 39 -34.76 19.47 -19.32
N ILE A 40 -35.68 19.15 -18.39
CA ILE A 40 -35.77 19.89 -17.14
C ILE A 40 -34.96 19.18 -16.05
N PHE A 41 -34.07 19.91 -15.40
CA PHE A 41 -33.33 19.47 -14.23
C PHE A 41 -34.01 20.03 -12.97
N HIS A 42 -34.63 19.14 -12.16
CA HIS A 42 -35.51 19.51 -11.09
C HIS A 42 -34.82 20.10 -9.87
N ASP A 43 -33.56 19.65 -9.59
CA ASP A 43 -32.82 20.07 -8.41
C ASP A 43 -31.30 20.10 -8.64
N HIS A 44 -30.62 20.74 -7.72
CA HIS A 44 -29.18 20.93 -7.75
C HIS A 44 -28.43 19.80 -7.04
N GLY A 45 -27.21 19.48 -7.51
CA GLY A 45 -26.37 18.39 -7.00
C GLY A 45 -25.95 18.51 -5.53
N THR A 46 -25.96 19.72 -4.94
CA THR A 46 -25.58 19.95 -3.54
C THR A 46 -26.34 19.10 -2.54
N ARG A 47 -27.60 18.75 -2.82
CA ARG A 47 -28.42 17.87 -1.97
C ARG A 47 -27.91 16.43 -1.93
N TYR A 48 -27.01 16.06 -2.82
CA TYR A 48 -26.55 14.69 -3.03
C TYR A 48 -25.05 14.50 -2.81
N LEU A 49 -24.36 15.51 -2.23
CA LEU A 49 -22.92 15.43 -1.92
C LEU A 49 -22.59 14.25 -1.02
N GLY A 50 -23.43 13.96 -0.01
CA GLY A 50 -23.27 12.81 0.89
C GLY A 50 -23.84 11.50 0.35
N LYS A 51 -24.29 11.44 -0.91
CA LYS A 51 -24.89 10.27 -1.56
C LYS A 51 -24.15 9.94 -2.85
N MET A 52 -24.79 10.11 -4.01
CA MET A 52 -24.23 9.71 -5.31
C MET A 52 -22.96 10.44 -5.72
N TYR A 53 -22.63 11.59 -5.11
CA TYR A 53 -21.39 12.28 -5.31
C TYR A 53 -20.32 11.90 -4.26
N ASN A 54 -20.68 11.10 -3.26
CA ASN A 54 -19.77 10.49 -2.29
C ASN A 54 -19.43 9.06 -2.76
N GLU A 55 -18.17 8.78 -2.98
CA GLU A 55 -17.72 7.50 -3.51
C GLU A 55 -17.92 6.36 -2.50
N ASP A 56 -17.68 6.61 -1.20
CA ASP A 56 -17.85 5.59 -0.17
C ASP A 56 -19.32 5.18 -0.06
N TRP A 57 -20.24 6.16 -0.05
CA TRP A 57 -21.68 5.87 -0.12
C TRP A 57 -22.05 5.04 -1.36
N MET A 58 -21.43 5.32 -2.51
CA MET A 58 -21.68 4.56 -3.74
C MET A 58 -21.12 3.13 -3.66
N ARG A 59 -19.96 2.94 -3.02
CA ARG A 59 -19.34 1.62 -2.79
C ARG A 59 -20.16 0.79 -1.81
N ASP A 60 -20.52 1.36 -0.67
CA ASP A 60 -21.32 0.70 0.37
C ASP A 60 -22.65 0.15 -0.16
N ARG A 61 -23.17 0.77 -1.22
CA ARG A 61 -24.40 0.35 -1.88
C ARG A 61 -24.20 -0.48 -3.14
N GLY A 62 -22.98 -0.83 -3.48
CA GLY A 62 -22.65 -1.66 -4.63
C GLY A 62 -22.84 -0.96 -6.00
N PHE A 63 -22.97 0.37 -6.04
CA PHE A 63 -23.13 1.12 -7.30
C PHE A 63 -21.81 1.32 -8.05
N ILE A 64 -20.70 1.23 -7.37
CA ILE A 64 -19.34 1.21 -7.94
C ILE A 64 -18.53 0.10 -7.27
N ALA A 65 -17.49 -0.37 -7.94
CA ALA A 65 -16.63 -1.42 -7.43
C ALA A 65 -16.04 -1.05 -6.06
N PRO A 66 -15.85 -2.03 -5.18
CA PRO A 66 -15.09 -1.83 -3.95
C PRO A 66 -13.74 -1.19 -4.25
N LYS A 67 -13.24 -0.38 -3.32
CA LYS A 67 -11.86 0.11 -3.42
C LYS A 67 -10.93 -1.10 -3.34
N PRO A 68 -9.94 -1.21 -4.24
CA PRO A 68 -8.95 -2.26 -4.11
C PRO A 68 -8.28 -2.15 -2.73
N LEU A 69 -8.21 -3.25 -2.00
CA LEU A 69 -7.45 -3.30 -0.75
C LEU A 69 -5.97 -3.09 -1.09
N THR A 70 -5.29 -2.24 -0.34
CA THR A 70 -3.84 -2.12 -0.43
C THR A 70 -3.22 -3.41 0.07
N THR A 71 -2.47 -4.07 -0.78
CA THR A 71 -1.81 -5.35 -0.48
C THR A 71 -0.33 -5.15 -0.14
N ALA A 72 0.31 -6.20 0.40
CA ALA A 72 1.74 -6.21 0.64
C ALA A 72 2.55 -5.89 -0.64
N LEU A 73 2.06 -6.33 -1.81
CA LEU A 73 2.68 -6.00 -3.09
C LEU A 73 2.61 -4.49 -3.41
N ASP A 74 1.50 -3.83 -3.09
CA ASP A 74 1.34 -2.40 -3.30
C ASP A 74 2.26 -1.58 -2.38
N LEU A 75 2.52 -2.09 -1.16
CA LEU A 75 3.40 -1.41 -0.20
C LEU A 75 4.84 -1.28 -0.68
N ILE A 76 5.33 -2.24 -1.46
CA ILE A 76 6.70 -2.24 -1.99
C ILE A 76 6.84 -1.50 -3.32
N ALA A 77 5.76 -0.97 -3.92
CA ALA A 77 5.78 -0.38 -5.27
C ALA A 77 6.88 0.68 -5.48
N GLY A 78 7.28 1.38 -4.40
CA GLY A 78 8.36 2.38 -4.44
C GLY A 78 9.78 1.81 -4.55
N HIS A 79 9.97 0.54 -4.20
CA HIS A 79 11.30 -0.12 -4.16
C HIS A 79 11.27 -1.58 -4.65
N ALA A 80 10.22 -2.00 -5.37
CA ALA A 80 10.07 -3.36 -5.91
C ALA A 80 11.23 -3.81 -6.82
N GLN A 81 11.96 -2.86 -7.42
CA GLN A 81 13.10 -3.15 -8.29
C GLN A 81 14.42 -3.37 -7.51
N LEU A 82 14.43 -3.08 -6.22
CA LEU A 82 15.62 -3.23 -5.41
C LEU A 82 15.70 -4.67 -4.88
N PRO A 83 16.88 -5.33 -5.02
CA PRO A 83 17.05 -6.67 -4.45
C PRO A 83 17.03 -6.58 -2.92
N LEU A 84 16.49 -7.62 -2.28
CA LEU A 84 16.54 -7.72 -0.84
C LEU A 84 17.99 -7.83 -0.37
N LEU A 85 18.44 -6.84 0.39
CA LEU A 85 19.73 -6.89 1.06
C LEU A 85 19.63 -7.83 2.27
N SER A 86 20.51 -8.77 2.39
CA SER A 86 20.59 -9.74 3.50
C SER A 86 22.04 -10.04 3.86
N VAL A 87 22.26 -10.53 5.07
CA VAL A 87 23.57 -10.91 5.59
C VAL A 87 23.57 -12.36 6.04
N LYS A 88 24.76 -12.95 6.22
CA LYS A 88 24.92 -14.32 6.74
C LYS A 88 25.11 -14.31 8.26
N PRO A 89 24.76 -15.40 8.97
CA PRO A 89 25.05 -15.53 10.40
C PRO A 89 26.53 -15.33 10.77
N THR A 90 27.44 -15.66 9.83
CA THR A 90 28.91 -15.58 10.00
C THR A 90 29.48 -14.18 9.71
N ASP A 91 28.69 -13.28 9.13
CA ASP A 91 29.16 -11.91 8.86
C ASP A 91 29.41 -11.17 10.18
N THR A 92 30.45 -10.33 10.22
CA THR A 92 30.77 -9.57 11.44
C THR A 92 29.78 -8.42 11.64
N CYS A 93 29.59 -8.00 12.88
CA CYS A 93 28.75 -6.82 13.19
C CYS A 93 29.29 -5.56 12.50
N GLU A 94 30.61 -5.40 12.37
CA GLU A 94 31.23 -4.30 11.63
C GLU A 94 30.78 -4.30 10.17
N HIS A 95 30.82 -5.46 9.50
CA HIS A 95 30.36 -5.60 8.11
C HIS A 95 28.89 -5.21 7.97
N VAL A 96 28.03 -5.69 8.87
CA VAL A 96 26.59 -5.40 8.89
C VAL A 96 26.34 -3.90 9.05
N ILE A 97 27.04 -3.23 9.97
CA ILE A 97 26.94 -1.76 10.14
C ILE A 97 27.37 -1.04 8.87
N GLY A 98 28.47 -1.47 8.25
CA GLY A 98 28.95 -0.89 6.98
C GLY A 98 27.89 -1.00 5.88
N LEU A 99 27.19 -2.13 5.77
CA LEU A 99 26.08 -2.30 4.83
C LEU A 99 24.89 -1.37 5.16
N MET A 100 24.50 -1.31 6.43
CA MET A 100 23.39 -0.43 6.87
C MET A 100 23.69 1.03 6.53
N GLN A 101 24.89 1.51 6.79
CA GLN A 101 25.32 2.87 6.44
C GLN A 101 25.36 3.11 4.93
N LYS A 102 25.97 2.18 4.18
CA LYS A 102 26.13 2.29 2.72
C LYS A 102 24.80 2.38 1.99
N TYR A 103 23.82 1.59 2.43
CA TYR A 103 22.51 1.50 1.77
C TYR A 103 21.41 2.28 2.49
N SER A 104 21.73 2.99 3.58
CA SER A 104 20.78 3.76 4.39
C SER A 104 19.59 2.92 4.85
N VAL A 105 19.86 1.70 5.32
CA VAL A 105 18.85 0.78 5.85
C VAL A 105 19.10 0.52 7.33
N SER A 106 18.05 0.34 8.10
CA SER A 106 18.10 0.10 9.55
C SER A 106 17.74 -1.33 9.95
N GLN A 107 17.39 -2.18 8.97
CA GLN A 107 17.03 -3.57 9.21
C GLN A 107 17.62 -4.46 8.11
N LEU A 108 18.19 -5.60 8.51
CA LEU A 108 18.71 -6.60 7.57
C LEU A 108 18.26 -8.00 8.01
N PRO A 109 17.57 -8.76 7.15
CA PRO A 109 17.33 -10.17 7.39
C PRO A 109 18.63 -10.97 7.28
N VAL A 110 18.75 -12.00 8.10
CA VAL A 110 19.88 -12.93 8.13
C VAL A 110 19.47 -14.22 7.44
N LYS A 111 20.22 -14.62 6.43
CA LYS A 111 20.04 -15.87 5.67
C LYS A 111 21.19 -16.82 5.90
N ASP A 112 20.88 -18.09 6.09
CA ASP A 112 21.88 -19.18 6.12
C ASP A 112 22.31 -19.60 4.71
N ASP A 113 23.24 -20.55 4.65
CA ASP A 113 23.75 -21.09 3.37
C ASP A 113 22.69 -21.92 2.60
N SER A 114 21.60 -22.34 3.26
CA SER A 114 20.43 -22.96 2.64
C SER A 114 19.41 -21.94 2.14
N ASN A 115 19.76 -20.64 2.18
CA ASN A 115 18.93 -19.52 1.75
C ASN A 115 17.64 -19.33 2.60
N GLN A 116 17.64 -19.87 3.83
CA GLN A 116 16.54 -19.72 4.79
C GLN A 116 16.77 -18.50 5.67
N PHE A 117 15.69 -17.78 5.99
CA PHE A 117 15.75 -16.67 6.96
C PHE A 117 15.83 -17.22 8.38
N VAL A 118 16.99 -17.07 9.00
CA VAL A 118 17.29 -17.62 10.36
C VAL A 118 17.31 -16.54 11.44
N GLY A 119 17.33 -15.27 11.07
CA GLY A 119 17.37 -14.16 12.00
C GLY A 119 17.12 -12.81 11.33
N ALA A 120 17.23 -11.76 12.11
CA ALA A 120 17.20 -10.38 11.68
C ALA A 120 18.11 -9.53 12.55
N VAL A 121 18.64 -8.45 12.00
CA VAL A 121 19.46 -7.46 12.71
C VAL A 121 18.87 -6.08 12.51
N GLU A 122 18.72 -5.35 13.59
CA GLU A 122 18.22 -3.98 13.61
C GLU A 122 19.30 -3.03 14.14
N ASP A 123 19.39 -1.83 13.61
CA ASP A 123 20.36 -0.81 14.02
C ASP A 123 20.25 -0.47 15.51
N ALA A 124 19.02 -0.35 16.03
CA ALA A 124 18.75 -0.07 17.43
C ALA A 124 19.28 -1.18 18.35
N GLN A 125 19.16 -2.44 17.95
CA GLN A 125 19.67 -3.59 18.68
C GLN A 125 21.22 -3.60 18.66
N LEU A 126 21.82 -3.45 17.47
CA LEU A 126 23.25 -3.33 17.31
C LEU A 126 23.83 -2.23 18.20
N TYR A 127 23.22 -1.05 18.16
CA TYR A 127 23.63 0.09 18.95
C TYR A 127 23.61 -0.25 20.46
N ALA A 128 22.52 -0.83 20.95
CA ALA A 128 22.37 -1.16 22.36
C ALA A 128 23.38 -2.21 22.85
N GLU A 129 23.70 -3.22 22.03
CA GLU A 129 24.68 -4.25 22.37
C GLU A 129 26.13 -3.75 22.30
N LEU A 130 26.46 -2.95 21.30
CA LEU A 130 27.79 -2.36 21.14
C LEU A 130 28.15 -1.33 22.23
N LEU A 131 27.14 -0.64 22.78
CA LEU A 131 27.37 0.25 23.94
C LEU A 131 27.79 -0.55 25.20
N LYS A 132 27.30 -1.79 25.35
CA LYS A 132 27.68 -2.67 26.47
C LYS A 132 29.02 -3.34 26.25
N ASN A 133 29.30 -3.78 25.01
CA ASN A 133 30.53 -4.49 24.66
C ASN A 133 30.98 -4.16 23.23
N ARG A 134 32.05 -3.38 23.10
CA ARG A 134 32.64 -3.00 21.80
C ARG A 134 33.31 -4.16 21.07
N GLU A 135 33.71 -5.22 21.75
CA GLU A 135 34.35 -6.38 21.13
C GLU A 135 33.39 -7.13 20.19
N LEU A 136 32.07 -6.89 20.32
CA LEU A 136 31.05 -7.44 19.43
C LEU A 136 31.19 -6.97 17.97
N MET A 137 31.93 -5.89 17.70
CA MET A 137 32.19 -5.42 16.32
C MET A 137 32.80 -6.51 15.44
N GLU A 138 33.76 -7.28 15.99
CA GLU A 138 34.48 -8.34 15.27
C GLU A 138 33.77 -9.70 15.38
N LYS A 139 32.69 -9.80 16.16
CA LYS A 139 31.93 -11.05 16.37
C LYS A 139 30.94 -11.29 15.25
N PRO A 140 30.59 -12.56 14.97
CA PRO A 140 29.56 -12.91 14.01
C PRO A 140 28.19 -12.38 14.45
N VAL A 141 27.39 -11.98 13.49
CA VAL A 141 26.05 -11.43 13.74
C VAL A 141 25.12 -12.47 14.38
N ALA A 142 25.42 -13.75 14.24
CA ALA A 142 24.72 -14.84 14.92
C ALA A 142 24.67 -14.68 16.46
N ASP A 143 25.66 -14.01 17.06
CA ASP A 143 25.74 -13.82 18.51
C ASP A 143 24.71 -12.79 19.02
N ILE A 144 24.22 -11.92 18.13
CA ILE A 144 23.36 -10.80 18.51
C ILE A 144 22.06 -10.73 17.72
N MET A 145 21.89 -11.49 16.62
CA MET A 145 20.69 -11.43 15.80
C MET A 145 19.44 -11.79 16.59
N GLY A 146 18.35 -11.12 16.29
CA GLY A 146 17.02 -11.47 16.75
C GLY A 146 16.37 -12.56 15.91
N LYS A 147 15.09 -12.82 16.19
CA LYS A 147 14.28 -13.78 15.42
C LYS A 147 14.13 -13.29 13.97
N ALA A 148 13.98 -14.26 13.05
CA ALA A 148 13.66 -13.93 11.67
C ALA A 148 12.32 -13.16 11.56
N TYR A 149 12.26 -12.22 10.64
CA TYR A 149 11.03 -11.50 10.37
C TYR A 149 9.92 -12.45 9.90
N PRO A 150 8.67 -12.22 10.34
CA PRO A 150 7.55 -12.99 9.83
C PRO A 150 7.36 -12.81 8.32
N ILE A 151 6.95 -13.89 7.67
CA ILE A 151 6.64 -13.89 6.24
C ILE A 151 5.15 -13.65 6.05
N VAL A 152 4.80 -12.83 5.06
CA VAL A 152 3.42 -12.57 4.64
C VAL A 152 3.22 -12.91 3.17
N SER A 153 1.98 -13.16 2.77
CA SER A 153 1.60 -13.30 1.37
C SER A 153 1.71 -11.95 0.65
N HIS A 154 2.04 -11.96 -0.64
CA HIS A 154 1.98 -10.76 -1.49
C HIS A 154 0.56 -10.15 -1.56
N MET A 155 -0.47 -10.99 -1.30
CA MET A 155 -1.88 -10.58 -1.24
C MET A 155 -2.34 -10.20 0.17
N ALA A 156 -1.46 -10.28 1.19
CA ALA A 156 -1.81 -9.88 2.55
C ALA A 156 -2.25 -8.41 2.58
N THR A 157 -3.32 -8.11 3.29
CA THR A 157 -3.81 -6.74 3.41
C THR A 157 -2.89 -5.89 4.28
N ILE A 158 -2.98 -4.56 4.15
CA ILE A 158 -2.20 -3.65 4.98
C ILE A 158 -2.47 -3.85 6.48
N GLU A 159 -3.71 -4.23 6.84
CA GLU A 159 -4.09 -4.55 8.22
C GLU A 159 -3.35 -5.80 8.71
N GLU A 160 -3.29 -6.87 7.90
CA GLU A 160 -2.54 -8.09 8.22
C GLU A 160 -1.04 -7.81 8.37
N VAL A 161 -0.47 -7.01 7.47
CA VAL A 161 0.93 -6.55 7.55
C VAL A 161 1.15 -5.76 8.83
N SER A 162 0.27 -4.79 9.12
CA SER A 162 0.39 -3.91 10.30
C SER A 162 0.29 -4.67 11.62
N THR A 163 -0.51 -5.75 11.71
CA THR A 163 -0.57 -6.57 12.92
C THR A 163 0.73 -7.32 13.21
N LYS A 164 1.51 -7.66 12.17
CA LYS A 164 2.79 -8.36 12.31
C LYS A 164 3.97 -7.41 12.57
N ILE A 165 3.87 -6.15 12.10
CA ILE A 165 4.87 -5.11 12.40
C ILE A 165 4.52 -4.46 13.74
N ASN A 166 5.32 -4.73 14.77
CA ASN A 166 5.11 -4.29 16.13
C ASN A 166 6.46 -3.98 16.83
N GLN A 167 6.48 -3.91 18.16
CA GLN A 167 7.72 -3.66 18.91
C GLN A 167 8.75 -4.80 18.81
N SER A 168 8.28 -6.03 18.55
CA SER A 168 9.15 -7.23 18.45
C SER A 168 9.57 -7.53 17.00
N ASN A 169 8.91 -6.96 16.02
CA ASN A 169 9.16 -7.16 14.59
C ASN A 169 9.10 -5.82 13.87
N ALA A 170 10.25 -5.24 13.56
CA ALA A 170 10.30 -3.95 12.87
C ALA A 170 9.88 -4.02 11.39
N ALA A 171 9.86 -5.24 10.81
CA ALA A 171 9.54 -5.49 9.42
C ALA A 171 8.87 -6.84 9.21
N VAL A 172 8.36 -7.08 8.01
CA VAL A 172 7.95 -8.39 7.52
C VAL A 172 8.62 -8.68 6.18
N LEU A 173 8.73 -9.95 5.82
CA LEU A 173 9.23 -10.38 4.51
C LEU A 173 8.07 -10.84 3.63
N MET A 174 8.21 -10.62 2.33
CA MET A 174 7.22 -11.01 1.33
C MET A 174 7.95 -11.50 0.08
N MET A 175 7.44 -12.56 -0.54
CA MET A 175 7.90 -13.01 -1.85
C MET A 175 6.89 -12.58 -2.90
N ASP A 176 7.37 -11.93 -3.97
CA ASP A 176 6.53 -11.54 -5.10
C ASP A 176 6.19 -12.74 -5.99
N MET A 177 5.35 -12.51 -7.00
CA MET A 177 4.99 -13.55 -7.99
C MET A 177 6.15 -14.00 -8.87
N GLY A 178 7.23 -13.22 -8.94
CA GLY A 178 8.47 -13.55 -9.66
C GLY A 178 9.46 -14.36 -8.83
N GLY A 179 9.14 -14.66 -7.55
CA GLY A 179 10.03 -15.38 -6.64
C GLY A 179 11.08 -14.49 -5.96
N ASN A 180 11.00 -13.15 -6.10
CA ASN A 180 11.91 -12.23 -5.45
C ASN A 180 11.42 -11.90 -4.04
N TRP A 181 12.37 -11.84 -3.11
CA TRP A 181 12.09 -11.46 -1.74
C TRP A 181 12.17 -9.94 -1.54
N HIS A 182 11.24 -9.42 -0.76
CA HIS A 182 11.15 -8.02 -0.38
C HIS A 182 10.96 -7.89 1.14
N ILE A 183 11.37 -6.74 1.66
CA ILE A 183 11.12 -6.35 3.04
C ILE A 183 10.09 -5.21 3.06
N ILE A 184 9.14 -5.30 3.97
CA ILE A 184 8.14 -4.25 4.22
C ILE A 184 8.36 -3.76 5.64
N THR A 185 8.53 -2.45 5.79
CA THR A 185 8.83 -1.78 7.05
C THR A 185 7.67 -0.91 7.52
N LYS A 186 7.78 -0.36 8.73
CA LYS A 186 6.84 0.66 9.22
C LYS A 186 6.75 1.86 8.29
N GLN A 187 7.87 2.23 7.65
CA GLN A 187 7.92 3.38 6.75
C GLN A 187 7.03 3.16 5.51
N ASP A 188 7.01 1.95 4.95
CA ASP A 188 6.19 1.61 3.80
C ASP A 188 4.69 1.70 4.14
N VAL A 189 4.32 1.20 5.32
CA VAL A 189 2.95 1.29 5.83
C VAL A 189 2.56 2.76 6.05
N ILE A 190 3.39 3.56 6.72
CA ILE A 190 3.14 5.00 6.95
C ILE A 190 2.99 5.73 5.61
N GLN A 191 3.84 5.43 4.63
CA GLN A 191 3.78 6.06 3.31
C GLN A 191 2.48 5.71 2.57
N ALA A 192 2.02 4.46 2.67
CA ALA A 192 0.74 4.04 2.08
C ALA A 192 -0.45 4.76 2.72
N ILE A 193 -0.45 4.90 4.06
CA ILE A 193 -1.46 5.65 4.81
C ILE A 193 -1.48 7.13 4.37
N SER A 194 -0.31 7.76 4.31
CA SER A 194 -0.19 9.20 3.99
C SER A 194 -0.60 9.52 2.55
N LYS A 195 -0.46 8.60 1.62
CA LYS A 195 -0.91 8.74 0.22
C LYS A 195 -2.41 8.52 0.02
N GLY A 196 -3.17 8.30 1.09
CA GLY A 196 -4.62 8.12 1.03
C GLY A 196 -5.07 6.76 0.47
N ASN A 197 -4.21 5.76 0.47
CA ASN A 197 -4.52 4.42 -0.01
C ASN A 197 -5.38 3.61 0.99
N LEU A 198 -5.78 4.20 2.11
CA LEU A 198 -6.52 3.57 3.21
C LEU A 198 -7.90 4.20 3.50
N SER A 199 -8.42 5.05 2.64
CA SER A 199 -9.77 5.62 2.82
C SER A 199 -10.82 4.98 1.92
#